data_9659b34cf02e0d3a73aa01c5f6810901
#
_entry.id   9659b34cf02e0d3a73aa01c5f6810901
#
_cell.length_a   1.000
_cell.length_b   1.000
_cell.length_c   1.000
_cell.angle_alpha   90.00
_cell.angle_beta   90.00
_cell.angle_gamma   90.00
#
_symmetry.space_group_name_H-M   'P 1'
#
loop_
_entity.id
_entity.type
_entity.pdbx_description
1 polymer ?
#
loop_
_entity_poly.entity_id
_entity_poly.type
_entity_poly.pdbx_seq_one_letter_code
_entity_poly.pdbx_strand_id
1 'polypeptide(L)'
;LKSLLDRISNQNDVCIRIMDSKGYDKYSIDAIPNCAIHKMHPSQIYGYYEEAKKNNGSVLEISSKEDIKGNGFNEKFFVGKMPPPDMMKEESMIYVKVGKKSDGSEIMIILNSVITPVKTTIETLRVQLIYITIILVVLSLILALFISKKVSRPIIKINDSAKELANGQYDTIFSGKGYREIEELNDTLNYAASELSKVEGLRRELIANISHDLRTPLTMIAGYSEVMRDIPGENTPENVQIIIDETQRLANLVNDILDISKIQSGSHELTIEKFNLTDSIRSVLERYKKLTEQEGYFIKFIEDCEVYVEADEIKLSQVIYNLINNAINYTGDDKLVKVLQKVNGDTVRIEVIDTGKGIPKEDIEYIWDRYYKVDKSHKSATIGTGLGLSIVKTVLDAHDGKYGVTSIENKGSTFWFEIKKVNL
;
A
#
# COMPACT_ATOMS: atom_id res chain seq x y z
N LEU A 1 59.88 53.07 -25.65
CA LEU A 1 59.17 53.44 -24.42
C LEU A 1 57.75 53.92 -24.75
N LYS A 2 57.58 54.85 -25.72
CA LYS A 2 56.26 55.37 -26.10
C LYS A 2 55.28 54.21 -26.44
N SER A 3 55.63 53.35 -27.37
CA SER A 3 54.77 52.22 -27.80
C SER A 3 54.41 51.23 -26.65
N LEU A 4 55.27 51.13 -25.65
CA LEU A 4 55.02 50.29 -24.47
C LEU A 4 53.98 51.02 -23.55
N LEU A 5 54.14 52.31 -23.34
CA LEU A 5 53.18 53.08 -22.53
C LEU A 5 51.80 53.17 -23.19
N ASP A 6 51.75 53.34 -24.51
CA ASP A 6 50.49 53.24 -25.30
C ASP A 6 49.77 51.95 -25.10
N ARG A 7 50.52 50.80 -25.16
CA ARG A 7 49.94 49.47 -24.96
C ARG A 7 49.44 49.26 -23.53
N ILE A 8 50.22 49.66 -22.53
CA ILE A 8 49.82 49.52 -21.12
C ILE A 8 48.56 50.35 -20.84
N SER A 9 48.56 51.60 -21.32
CA SER A 9 47.41 52.49 -21.15
C SER A 9 46.14 51.94 -21.74
N ASN A 10 46.18 51.53 -23.02
CA ASN A 10 44.98 51.04 -23.71
C ASN A 10 44.54 49.63 -23.28
N GLN A 11 45.48 48.77 -22.82
CA GLN A 11 45.11 47.41 -22.36
C GLN A 11 44.50 47.42 -20.94
N ASN A 12 44.79 48.41 -20.13
CA ASN A 12 44.38 48.45 -18.73
C ASN A 12 43.47 49.63 -18.39
N ASP A 13 42.99 50.38 -19.37
CA ASP A 13 42.16 51.57 -19.18
C ASP A 13 42.74 52.53 -18.15
N VAL A 14 44.04 52.87 -18.33
CA VAL A 14 44.78 53.77 -17.42
C VAL A 14 45.29 54.98 -18.19
N CYS A 15 44.85 56.12 -17.80
CA CYS A 15 45.44 57.38 -18.32
C CYS A 15 46.82 57.60 -17.72
N ILE A 16 47.76 58.03 -18.56
CA ILE A 16 49.16 58.26 -18.16
C ILE A 16 49.55 59.69 -18.55
N ARG A 17 50.09 60.46 -17.59
CA ARG A 17 50.66 61.76 -17.83
C ARG A 17 52.02 61.84 -17.23
N ILE A 18 53.03 62.17 -18.03
CA ILE A 18 54.39 62.27 -17.60
C ILE A 18 54.86 63.76 -17.79
N MET A 19 55.31 64.35 -16.73
CA MET A 19 55.68 65.78 -16.67
C MET A 19 57.11 65.97 -16.15
N ASP A 20 57.69 67.08 -16.46
CA ASP A 20 58.96 67.48 -15.88
C ASP A 20 58.73 68.22 -14.54
N SER A 21 59.84 68.56 -13.85
CA SER A 21 59.81 69.28 -12.58
C SER A 21 59.25 70.71 -12.69
N LYS A 22 59.10 71.26 -13.89
CA LYS A 22 58.50 72.59 -14.18
C LYS A 22 57.00 72.47 -14.55
N GLY A 23 56.40 71.23 -14.58
CA GLY A 23 55.05 71.04 -14.93
C GLY A 23 54.71 70.95 -16.43
N TYR A 24 55.74 70.86 -17.29
CA TYR A 24 55.49 70.65 -18.75
C TYR A 24 55.31 69.24 -19.10
N ASP A 25 54.29 68.96 -19.90
CA ASP A 25 53.97 67.64 -20.38
C ASP A 25 55.08 67.11 -21.33
N LYS A 26 55.62 65.94 -21.00
CA LYS A 26 56.55 65.20 -21.87
C LYS A 26 55.88 64.09 -22.63
N TYR A 27 54.80 63.55 -22.03
CA TYR A 27 54.02 62.48 -22.62
C TYR A 27 52.65 62.42 -21.95
N SER A 28 51.60 62.23 -22.75
CA SER A 28 50.23 62.12 -22.27
C SER A 28 49.45 61.17 -23.13
N ILE A 29 48.71 60.24 -22.48
CA ILE A 29 47.77 59.31 -23.11
C ILE A 29 46.44 59.29 -22.37
N ASP A 30 45.37 59.38 -23.12
CA ASP A 30 43.99 59.43 -22.66
C ASP A 30 43.27 58.16 -23.05
N ALA A 31 43.42 57.12 -22.24
CA ALA A 31 42.78 55.85 -22.51
C ALA A 31 41.33 55.78 -21.98
N ILE A 32 40.95 56.75 -21.15
CA ILE A 32 39.59 56.77 -20.54
C ILE A 32 38.91 58.09 -20.95
N PRO A 33 37.66 58.02 -21.45
CA PRO A 33 36.88 59.23 -21.73
C PRO A 33 36.73 60.08 -20.48
N ASN A 34 37.00 61.38 -20.61
CA ASN A 34 36.94 62.37 -19.53
C ASN A 34 37.95 62.11 -18.39
N CYS A 35 39.12 61.65 -18.70
CA CYS A 35 40.17 61.39 -17.71
C CYS A 35 40.47 62.65 -16.81
N ALA A 36 40.44 62.46 -15.52
CA ALA A 36 40.59 63.50 -14.52
C ALA A 36 41.94 64.17 -14.60
N ILE A 37 43.03 63.46 -14.83
CA ILE A 37 44.41 64.04 -14.80
C ILE A 37 44.71 64.98 -15.94
N HIS A 38 43.94 64.85 -17.09
CA HIS A 38 44.15 65.77 -18.20
C HIS A 38 43.39 67.10 -18.04
N LYS A 39 42.42 67.16 -17.12
CA LYS A 39 41.63 68.34 -16.79
C LYS A 39 42.14 69.09 -15.53
N MET A 40 43.18 68.54 -14.88
CA MET A 40 43.73 69.14 -13.68
C MET A 40 44.39 70.47 -13.96
N HIS A 41 44.10 71.47 -13.08
CA HIS A 41 44.76 72.76 -13.13
C HIS A 41 46.24 72.60 -12.71
N PRO A 42 47.18 73.42 -13.26
CA PRO A 42 48.59 73.37 -12.90
C PRO A 42 48.87 73.40 -11.39
N SER A 43 48.10 74.16 -10.62
CA SER A 43 48.23 74.21 -9.17
C SER A 43 47.89 72.86 -8.46
N GLN A 44 46.98 72.05 -8.97
CA GLN A 44 46.66 70.79 -8.42
C GLN A 44 47.78 69.78 -8.70
N ILE A 45 48.29 69.79 -9.91
CA ILE A 45 49.44 69.00 -10.31
C ILE A 45 50.67 69.31 -9.43
N TYR A 46 50.93 70.55 -9.19
CA TYR A 46 52.01 71.00 -8.28
C TYR A 46 51.78 70.52 -6.83
N GLY A 47 50.53 70.51 -6.37
CA GLY A 47 50.13 69.94 -5.08
C GLY A 47 50.51 68.46 -4.95
N TYR A 48 50.16 67.66 -5.93
CA TYR A 48 50.53 66.22 -5.95
C TYR A 48 52.06 66.03 -6.03
N TYR A 49 52.79 66.91 -6.73
CA TYR A 49 54.24 66.83 -6.80
C TYR A 49 54.88 67.06 -5.42
N GLU A 50 54.51 68.12 -4.70
CA GLU A 50 55.00 68.44 -3.36
C GLU A 50 54.60 67.35 -2.34
N GLU A 51 53.41 66.83 -2.43
CA GLU A 51 52.96 65.78 -1.54
C GLU A 51 53.70 64.46 -1.81
N ALA A 52 53.90 64.08 -3.06
CA ALA A 52 54.69 62.89 -3.43
C ALA A 52 56.14 63.01 -2.90
N LYS A 53 56.73 64.20 -2.98
CA LYS A 53 58.06 64.43 -2.39
C LYS A 53 58.13 64.24 -0.88
N LYS A 54 57.09 64.64 -0.17
CA LYS A 54 56.98 64.46 1.29
C LYS A 54 56.74 62.97 1.66
N ASN A 55 56.12 62.22 0.77
CA ASN A 55 55.71 60.84 0.99
C ASN A 55 56.60 59.81 0.24
N ASN A 56 57.90 59.91 0.41
CA ASN A 56 58.88 58.97 -0.22
C ASN A 56 58.76 58.84 -1.74
N GLY A 57 58.31 59.88 -2.42
CA GLY A 57 58.25 59.93 -3.88
C GLY A 57 57.00 59.39 -4.51
N SER A 58 55.97 59.07 -3.76
CA SER A 58 54.70 58.59 -4.32
C SER A 58 53.48 58.99 -3.47
N VAL A 59 52.37 59.23 -4.15
CA VAL A 59 51.03 59.45 -3.55
C VAL A 59 49.99 58.67 -4.26
N LEU A 60 49.09 58.08 -3.50
CA LEU A 60 47.88 57.34 -4.00
C LEU A 60 46.68 58.06 -3.40
N GLU A 61 45.81 58.56 -4.25
CA GLU A 61 44.53 59.13 -3.86
C GLU A 61 43.39 58.33 -4.53
N ILE A 62 42.37 57.93 -3.74
CA ILE A 62 41.16 57.27 -4.23
C ILE A 62 40.03 58.29 -3.99
N SER A 63 39.43 58.75 -5.06
CA SER A 63 38.25 59.62 -5.02
C SER A 63 36.99 58.84 -5.06
N SER A 64 36.22 58.84 -3.97
CA SER A 64 34.90 58.14 -3.90
C SER A 64 33.75 59.14 -3.92
N LYS A 65 32.55 58.68 -4.33
CA LYS A 65 31.31 59.50 -4.31
C LYS A 65 30.93 60.03 -2.92
N GLU A 66 31.32 59.32 -1.87
CA GLU A 66 31.00 59.68 -0.49
C GLU A 66 31.83 60.81 0.02
N ASP A 67 33.06 60.97 -0.45
CA ASP A 67 33.97 62.09 -0.07
C ASP A 67 33.51 63.46 -0.59
N ILE A 68 32.61 63.43 -1.62
CA ILE A 68 32.05 64.65 -2.21
C ILE A 68 30.85 65.19 -1.41
N LYS A 69 30.15 64.36 -0.67
CA LYS A 69 28.97 64.76 0.11
C LYS A 69 29.21 65.03 1.58
N GLY A 70 30.33 64.61 2.10
CA GLY A 70 30.70 64.84 3.49
C GLY A 70 31.99 65.59 3.56
N ASN A 71 32.00 66.76 4.14
CA ASN A 71 33.07 67.64 4.65
C ASN A 71 34.53 67.10 4.71
N GLY A 72 34.93 66.21 3.85
CA GLY A 72 36.20 65.50 3.84
C GLY A 72 37.16 65.92 2.69
N PHE A 73 36.72 66.77 1.80
CA PHE A 73 37.60 67.26 0.78
C PHE A 73 38.65 68.19 1.48
N ASN A 74 39.88 67.79 1.41
CA ASN A 74 40.99 68.58 1.88
C ASN A 74 41.00 69.90 1.09
N GLU A 75 40.44 71.00 1.64
CA GLU A 75 40.37 72.33 1.05
C GLU A 75 41.77 72.91 0.61
N LYS A 76 42.82 72.18 0.96
CA LYS A 76 44.20 72.53 0.61
C LYS A 76 44.54 72.47 -0.86
N PHE A 77 43.75 71.73 -1.66
CA PHE A 77 44.03 71.45 -3.08
C PHE A 77 43.15 72.19 -4.06
N PHE A 78 42.05 72.81 -3.64
CA PHE A 78 41.14 73.55 -4.53
C PHE A 78 41.35 75.06 -4.47
N VAL A 79 42.20 75.55 -5.37
CA VAL A 79 42.23 76.99 -5.72
C VAL A 79 41.53 77.14 -7.08
N GLY A 80 40.20 77.23 -7.05
CA GLY A 80 39.38 77.41 -8.26
C GLY A 80 37.94 76.84 -8.12
N LYS A 81 37.00 77.23 -9.00
CA LYS A 81 35.62 76.78 -8.97
C LYS A 81 35.58 75.28 -9.07
N MET A 82 34.83 74.64 -8.15
CA MET A 82 34.51 73.20 -8.18
C MET A 82 34.02 72.81 -9.57
N PRO A 83 34.48 71.69 -10.18
CA PRO A 83 33.90 71.19 -11.40
C PRO A 83 32.43 70.82 -11.15
N PRO A 84 31.57 70.91 -12.17
CA PRO A 84 30.15 70.61 -12.01
C PRO A 84 29.99 69.20 -11.52
N PRO A 85 28.96 68.87 -10.68
CA PRO A 85 28.74 67.55 -10.07
C PRO A 85 28.64 66.42 -11.06
N ASP A 86 28.32 66.70 -12.33
CA ASP A 86 28.18 65.67 -13.38
C ASP A 86 29.50 65.10 -13.93
N MET A 87 30.64 65.76 -13.63
CA MET A 87 31.96 65.32 -14.09
C MET A 87 32.63 64.28 -13.20
N MET A 88 32.09 64.01 -12.01
CA MET A 88 32.65 63.02 -11.07
C MET A 88 31.70 61.83 -10.87
N LYS A 89 31.28 61.22 -11.97
CA LYS A 89 30.33 60.07 -11.89
C LYS A 89 31.00 58.76 -11.52
N GLU A 90 32.30 58.62 -11.65
CA GLU A 90 33.03 57.38 -11.46
C GLU A 90 34.11 57.52 -10.37
N GLU A 91 34.20 56.49 -9.52
CA GLU A 91 35.28 56.43 -8.55
C GLU A 91 36.60 56.26 -9.31
N SER A 92 37.59 57.13 -9.05
CA SER A 92 38.87 57.09 -9.72
C SER A 92 40.02 57.01 -8.74
N MET A 93 41.06 56.34 -9.16
CA MET A 93 42.29 56.18 -8.44
C MET A 93 43.37 56.96 -9.16
N ILE A 94 43.94 57.91 -8.49
CA ILE A 94 45.06 58.70 -8.99
C ILE A 94 46.33 58.30 -8.23
N TYR A 95 47.30 57.79 -8.98
CA TYR A 95 48.63 57.48 -8.45
C TYR A 95 49.68 58.38 -9.05
N VAL A 96 50.41 59.01 -8.20
CA VAL A 96 51.51 59.95 -8.59
C VAL A 96 52.83 59.41 -8.09
N LYS A 97 53.81 59.35 -8.96
CA LYS A 97 55.19 59.03 -8.60
C LYS A 97 56.20 60.03 -9.15
N VAL A 98 57.05 60.53 -8.28
CA VAL A 98 58.20 61.41 -8.63
C VAL A 98 59.47 60.58 -8.62
N GLY A 99 60.24 60.65 -9.70
CA GLY A 99 61.49 59.91 -9.87
C GLY A 99 62.57 60.81 -10.50
N LYS A 100 63.84 60.38 -10.40
CA LYS A 100 64.97 61.04 -11.03
C LYS A 100 65.39 60.25 -12.27
N LYS A 101 65.65 61.01 -13.35
CA LYS A 101 66.30 60.45 -14.56
C LYS A 101 67.78 60.24 -14.35
N SER A 102 68.43 59.57 -15.27
CA SER A 102 69.87 59.35 -15.30
C SER A 102 70.70 60.66 -15.44
N ASP A 103 70.05 61.69 -15.96
CA ASP A 103 70.64 63.05 -16.09
C ASP A 103 70.42 63.95 -14.83
N GLY A 104 69.85 63.35 -13.76
CA GLY A 104 69.58 64.07 -12.52
C GLY A 104 68.28 64.91 -12.52
N SER A 105 67.61 65.08 -13.65
CA SER A 105 66.33 65.81 -13.73
C SER A 105 65.20 64.99 -13.10
N GLU A 106 64.29 65.62 -12.39
CA GLU A 106 63.10 64.99 -11.82
C GLU A 106 61.95 64.88 -12.85
N ILE A 107 61.26 63.81 -12.81
CA ILE A 107 60.04 63.54 -13.59
C ILE A 107 58.93 63.11 -12.67
N MET A 108 57.74 63.54 -13.00
CA MET A 108 56.52 63.13 -12.35
C MET A 108 55.68 62.28 -13.31
N ILE A 109 55.20 61.11 -12.83
CA ILE A 109 54.28 60.19 -13.54
C ILE A 109 52.97 60.24 -12.79
N ILE A 110 51.92 60.59 -13.47
CA ILE A 110 50.56 60.55 -12.95
C ILE A 110 49.77 59.44 -13.72
N LEU A 111 49.19 58.55 -12.98
CA LEU A 111 48.31 57.51 -13.50
C LEU A 111 46.91 57.71 -12.96
N ASN A 112 45.91 57.56 -13.81
CA ASN A 112 44.50 57.56 -13.40
C ASN A 112 43.80 56.38 -13.98
N SER A 113 43.12 55.60 -13.13
CA SER A 113 42.28 54.52 -13.50
C SER A 113 40.90 54.69 -12.88
N VAL A 114 39.87 54.33 -13.61
CA VAL A 114 38.50 54.33 -13.10
C VAL A 114 38.25 53.00 -12.40
N ILE A 115 37.83 53.12 -11.15
CA ILE A 115 37.36 51.96 -10.40
C ILE A 115 35.96 51.68 -10.88
N THR A 116 35.78 50.67 -11.77
CA THR A 116 34.45 50.20 -12.18
C THR A 116 33.64 49.88 -10.94
N PRO A 117 32.40 50.37 -10.82
CA PRO A 117 31.65 50.30 -9.58
C PRO A 117 31.22 48.87 -9.26
N VAL A 118 32.06 48.13 -8.56
CA VAL A 118 31.74 46.79 -7.99
C VAL A 118 30.43 46.89 -7.17
N LYS A 119 30.19 48.04 -6.53
CA LYS A 119 28.96 48.32 -5.77
C LYS A 119 27.69 48.17 -6.61
N THR A 120 27.66 48.69 -7.84
CA THR A 120 26.47 48.64 -8.71
C THR A 120 26.17 47.20 -9.14
N THR A 121 27.20 46.42 -9.40
CA THR A 121 27.08 44.99 -9.72
C THR A 121 26.55 44.21 -8.51
N ILE A 122 27.06 44.50 -7.31
CA ILE A 122 26.59 43.86 -6.06
C ILE A 122 25.14 44.22 -5.77
N GLU A 123 24.73 45.47 -5.94
CA GLU A 123 23.32 45.87 -5.76
C GLU A 123 22.39 45.19 -6.75
N THR A 124 22.78 45.08 -8.01
CA THR A 124 22.00 44.36 -9.04
C THR A 124 21.87 42.90 -8.68
N LEU A 125 22.97 42.25 -8.29
CA LEU A 125 22.93 40.82 -7.85
C LEU A 125 22.06 40.63 -6.61
N ARG A 126 22.12 41.58 -5.65
CA ARG A 126 21.29 41.52 -4.44
C ARG A 126 19.80 41.61 -4.77
N VAL A 127 19.42 42.53 -5.65
CA VAL A 127 18.02 42.67 -6.09
C VAL A 127 17.55 41.43 -6.85
N GLN A 128 18.37 40.89 -7.75
CA GLN A 128 18.08 39.67 -8.46
C GLN A 128 17.89 38.48 -7.49
N LEU A 129 18.76 38.34 -6.49
CA LEU A 129 18.67 37.31 -5.48
C LEU A 129 17.37 37.41 -4.68
N ILE A 130 16.92 38.59 -4.32
CA ILE A 130 15.65 38.84 -3.64
C ILE A 130 14.48 38.36 -4.53
N TYR A 131 14.44 38.72 -5.81
CA TYR A 131 13.37 38.27 -6.74
C TYR A 131 13.39 36.78 -6.90
N ILE A 132 14.54 36.13 -7.10
CA ILE A 132 14.66 34.68 -7.22
C ILE A 132 14.16 34.02 -5.95
N THR A 133 14.53 34.53 -4.77
CA THR A 133 14.07 33.95 -3.49
C THR A 133 12.56 34.05 -3.34
N ILE A 134 11.95 35.19 -3.69
CA ILE A 134 10.49 35.37 -3.63
C ILE A 134 9.80 34.39 -4.57
N ILE A 135 10.29 34.27 -5.82
CA ILE A 135 9.72 33.33 -6.81
C ILE A 135 9.81 31.88 -6.29
N LEU A 136 10.97 31.49 -5.75
CA LEU A 136 11.14 30.13 -5.19
C LEU A 136 10.21 29.86 -4.01
N VAL A 137 10.02 30.83 -3.11
CA VAL A 137 9.10 30.69 -1.96
C VAL A 137 7.65 30.52 -2.44
N VAL A 138 7.22 31.36 -3.41
CA VAL A 138 5.87 31.25 -3.98
C VAL A 138 5.68 29.91 -4.68
N LEU A 139 6.65 29.49 -5.50
CA LEU A 139 6.59 28.22 -6.20
C LEU A 139 6.55 27.03 -5.23
N SER A 140 7.37 27.07 -4.16
CA SER A 140 7.37 26.01 -3.13
C SER A 140 6.03 25.93 -2.39
N LEU A 141 5.39 27.08 -2.11
CA LEU A 141 4.08 27.13 -1.47
C LEU A 141 3.00 26.50 -2.37
N ILE A 142 3.00 26.87 -3.66
CA ILE A 142 2.07 26.28 -4.63
C ILE A 142 2.27 24.75 -4.72
N LEU A 143 3.51 24.31 -4.82
CA LEU A 143 3.85 22.89 -4.88
C LEU A 143 3.43 22.15 -3.60
N ALA A 144 3.65 22.73 -2.42
CA ALA A 144 3.23 22.18 -1.15
C ALA A 144 1.70 22.01 -1.06
N LEU A 145 0.93 23.00 -1.51
CA LEU A 145 -0.52 22.94 -1.56
C LEU A 145 -1.01 21.87 -2.56
N PHE A 146 -0.34 21.75 -3.70
CA PHE A 146 -0.66 20.72 -4.70
C PHE A 146 -0.42 19.32 -4.16
N ILE A 147 0.74 19.06 -3.57
CA ILE A 147 1.08 17.76 -2.95
C ILE A 147 0.12 17.45 -1.80
N SER A 148 -0.17 18.43 -0.94
CA SER A 148 -1.11 18.24 0.16
C SER A 148 -2.50 17.79 -0.32
N LYS A 149 -3.05 18.42 -1.36
CA LYS A 149 -4.37 18.10 -1.89
C LYS A 149 -4.40 16.80 -2.69
N LYS A 150 -3.38 16.55 -3.51
CA LYS A 150 -3.38 15.43 -4.48
C LYS A 150 -2.80 14.14 -3.90
N VAL A 151 -1.92 14.24 -2.90
CA VAL A 151 -1.22 13.08 -2.33
C VAL A 151 -1.61 12.86 -0.88
N SER A 152 -1.36 13.84 0.00
CA SER A 152 -1.48 13.62 1.45
C SER A 152 -2.92 13.40 1.90
N ARG A 153 -3.88 14.21 1.44
CA ARG A 153 -5.29 14.08 1.85
C ARG A 153 -5.94 12.76 1.45
N PRO A 154 -5.78 12.26 0.21
CA PRO A 154 -6.28 10.94 -0.16
C PRO A 154 -5.70 9.82 0.70
N ILE A 155 -4.39 9.84 0.97
CA ILE A 155 -3.74 8.83 1.81
C ILE A 155 -4.28 8.85 3.25
N ILE A 156 -4.49 10.04 3.83
CA ILE A 156 -5.09 10.17 5.17
C ILE A 156 -6.48 9.55 5.18
N LYS A 157 -7.33 9.82 4.18
CA LYS A 157 -8.66 9.23 4.08
C LYS A 157 -8.63 7.71 3.99
N ILE A 158 -7.74 7.16 3.14
CA ILE A 158 -7.56 5.71 3.02
C ILE A 158 -7.15 5.11 4.37
N ASN A 159 -6.21 5.75 5.07
CA ASN A 159 -5.75 5.29 6.38
C ASN A 159 -6.87 5.33 7.43
N ASP A 160 -7.73 6.35 7.42
CA ASP A 160 -8.85 6.43 8.35
C ASP A 160 -9.90 5.36 8.04
N SER A 161 -10.26 5.15 6.76
CA SER A 161 -11.11 4.02 6.34
C SER A 161 -10.49 2.66 6.70
N ALA A 162 -9.16 2.50 6.57
CA ALA A 162 -8.49 1.27 6.97
C ALA A 162 -8.57 1.02 8.49
N LYS A 163 -8.55 2.06 9.32
CA LYS A 163 -8.78 1.92 10.76
C LYS A 163 -10.22 1.49 11.08
N GLU A 164 -11.20 2.03 10.36
CA GLU A 164 -12.61 1.62 10.50
C GLU A 164 -12.76 0.13 10.14
N LEU A 165 -12.17 -0.30 9.02
CA LEU A 165 -12.13 -1.71 8.62
C LEU A 165 -11.47 -2.59 9.69
N ALA A 166 -10.33 -2.17 10.25
CA ALA A 166 -9.63 -2.87 11.31
C ALA A 166 -10.44 -2.97 12.62
N ASN A 167 -11.35 -2.03 12.87
CA ASN A 167 -12.28 -2.04 14.00
C ASN A 167 -13.55 -2.89 13.73
N GLY A 168 -13.59 -3.63 12.62
CA GLY A 168 -14.70 -4.52 12.31
C GLY A 168 -15.84 -3.88 11.52
N GLN A 169 -15.67 -2.66 11.00
CA GLN A 169 -16.64 -2.01 10.11
C GLN A 169 -16.34 -2.41 8.66
N TYR A 170 -16.77 -3.60 8.28
CA TYR A 170 -16.44 -4.20 6.97
C TYR A 170 -17.19 -3.56 5.79
N ASP A 171 -18.23 -2.75 6.05
CA ASP A 171 -18.95 -2.01 5.03
C ASP A 171 -18.31 -0.66 4.66
N THR A 172 -17.09 -0.41 5.17
CA THR A 172 -16.34 0.80 4.92
C THR A 172 -15.94 0.88 3.45
N ILE A 173 -16.20 2.05 2.81
CA ILE A 173 -15.84 2.30 1.41
C ILE A 173 -14.59 3.18 1.35
N PHE A 174 -13.56 2.68 0.69
CA PHE A 174 -12.36 3.43 0.36
C PHE A 174 -12.63 4.34 -0.84
N SER A 175 -12.67 5.65 -0.61
CA SER A 175 -12.97 6.66 -1.63
C SER A 175 -11.98 7.81 -1.57
N GLY A 176 -10.84 7.67 -2.19
CA GLY A 176 -9.86 8.74 -2.36
C GLY A 176 -9.76 9.14 -3.83
N LYS A 177 -10.15 10.37 -4.20
CA LYS A 177 -9.85 10.90 -5.54
C LYS A 177 -8.42 11.43 -5.54
N GLY A 178 -7.55 10.82 -6.34
CA GLY A 178 -6.13 11.16 -6.42
C GLY A 178 -5.57 10.98 -7.82
N TYR A 179 -4.36 10.47 -7.90
CA TYR A 179 -3.73 9.97 -9.11
C TYR A 179 -4.06 8.47 -9.27
N ARG A 180 -3.76 7.93 -10.45
CA ARG A 180 -4.17 6.57 -10.85
C ARG A 180 -3.85 5.49 -9.81
N GLU A 181 -2.69 5.56 -9.20
CA GLU A 181 -2.23 4.57 -8.19
C GLU A 181 -3.08 4.60 -6.91
N ILE A 182 -3.62 5.76 -6.55
CA ILE A 182 -4.57 5.88 -5.41
C ILE A 182 -5.93 5.27 -5.77
N GLU A 183 -6.39 5.43 -7.00
CA GLU A 183 -7.65 4.83 -7.45
C GLU A 183 -7.52 3.30 -7.50
N GLU A 184 -6.43 2.77 -8.05
CA GLU A 184 -6.14 1.34 -8.08
C GLU A 184 -6.01 0.73 -6.66
N LEU A 185 -5.37 1.47 -5.74
CA LEU A 185 -5.31 1.08 -4.34
C LEU A 185 -6.70 1.05 -3.68
N ASN A 186 -7.55 2.04 -3.93
CA ASN A 186 -8.91 2.05 -3.42
C ASN A 186 -9.71 0.84 -3.92
N ASP A 187 -9.61 0.52 -5.23
CA ASP A 187 -10.31 -0.62 -5.81
C ASP A 187 -9.87 -1.93 -5.16
N THR A 188 -8.56 -2.11 -4.97
CA THR A 188 -7.99 -3.28 -4.30
C THR A 188 -8.46 -3.39 -2.84
N LEU A 189 -8.47 -2.27 -2.11
CA LEU A 189 -8.93 -2.24 -0.73
C LEU A 189 -10.44 -2.46 -0.60
N ASN A 190 -11.24 -1.91 -1.52
CA ASN A 190 -12.69 -2.17 -1.57
C ASN A 190 -12.98 -3.63 -1.85
N TYR A 191 -12.23 -4.26 -2.77
CA TYR A 191 -12.34 -5.69 -3.02
C TYR A 191 -12.01 -6.50 -1.76
N ALA A 192 -10.89 -6.19 -1.09
CA ALA A 192 -10.50 -6.87 0.15
C ALA A 192 -11.53 -6.67 1.27
N ALA A 193 -12.08 -5.45 1.44
CA ALA A 193 -13.12 -5.17 2.42
C ALA A 193 -14.40 -5.96 2.13
N SER A 194 -14.80 -6.06 0.84
CA SER A 194 -15.95 -6.86 0.42
C SER A 194 -15.77 -8.34 0.74
N GLU A 195 -14.58 -8.91 0.47
CA GLU A 195 -14.30 -10.30 0.81
C GLU A 195 -14.29 -10.54 2.33
N LEU A 196 -13.73 -9.62 3.11
CA LEU A 196 -13.77 -9.68 4.58
C LEU A 196 -15.21 -9.58 5.11
N SER A 197 -16.04 -8.70 4.53
CA SER A 197 -17.46 -8.56 4.90
C SER A 197 -18.23 -9.87 4.66
N LYS A 198 -17.98 -10.54 3.51
CA LYS A 198 -18.57 -11.85 3.22
C LYS A 198 -18.16 -12.90 4.24
N VAL A 199 -16.86 -12.99 4.54
CA VAL A 199 -16.34 -13.97 5.52
C VAL A 199 -16.94 -13.73 6.91
N GLU A 200 -17.04 -12.48 7.35
CA GLU A 200 -17.66 -12.16 8.65
C GLU A 200 -19.17 -12.40 8.66
N GLY A 201 -19.85 -12.14 7.53
CA GLY A 201 -21.26 -12.50 7.35
C GLY A 201 -21.48 -14.00 7.52
N LEU A 202 -20.69 -14.80 6.82
CA LEU A 202 -20.73 -16.27 6.92
C LEU A 202 -20.40 -16.75 8.34
N ARG A 203 -19.46 -16.11 9.03
CA ARG A 203 -19.12 -16.43 10.42
C ARG A 203 -20.27 -16.15 11.38
N ARG A 204 -20.97 -15.02 11.23
CA ARG A 204 -22.13 -14.67 12.07
C ARG A 204 -23.30 -15.62 11.83
N GLU A 205 -23.56 -15.96 10.57
CA GLU A 205 -24.58 -16.92 10.20
C GLU A 205 -24.25 -18.31 10.78
N LEU A 206 -22.99 -18.74 10.69
CA LEU A 206 -22.51 -19.97 11.31
C LEU A 206 -22.81 -20.01 12.82
N ILE A 207 -22.44 -18.96 13.57
CA ILE A 207 -22.67 -18.91 15.02
C ILE A 207 -24.16 -18.92 15.34
N ALA A 208 -24.96 -18.18 14.57
CA ALA A 208 -26.42 -18.15 14.76
C ALA A 208 -27.05 -19.52 14.54
N ASN A 209 -26.68 -20.21 13.46
CA ASN A 209 -27.19 -21.54 13.11
C ASN A 209 -26.76 -22.60 14.14
N ILE A 210 -25.50 -22.61 14.56
CA ILE A 210 -25.02 -23.48 15.65
C ILE A 210 -25.84 -23.24 16.93
N SER A 211 -26.03 -21.99 17.31
CA SER A 211 -26.78 -21.65 18.54
C SER A 211 -28.23 -22.14 18.49
N HIS A 212 -28.86 -22.03 17.31
CA HIS A 212 -30.21 -22.52 17.09
C HIS A 212 -30.27 -24.05 17.18
N ASP A 213 -29.39 -24.75 16.46
CA ASP A 213 -29.37 -26.22 16.36
C ASP A 213 -28.94 -26.89 17.67
N LEU A 214 -28.18 -26.21 18.54
CA LEU A 214 -27.89 -26.64 19.92
C LEU A 214 -29.08 -26.41 20.86
N ARG A 215 -29.83 -25.31 20.69
CA ARG A 215 -30.91 -24.95 21.59
C ARG A 215 -32.08 -25.90 21.49
N THR A 216 -32.42 -26.39 20.28
CA THR A 216 -33.57 -27.27 20.06
C THR A 216 -33.44 -28.58 20.84
N PRO A 217 -32.38 -29.40 20.69
CA PRO A 217 -32.23 -30.65 21.46
C PRO A 217 -32.14 -30.41 22.97
N LEU A 218 -31.46 -29.34 23.40
CA LEU A 218 -31.40 -28.96 24.82
C LEU A 218 -32.77 -28.66 25.42
N THR A 219 -33.63 -27.97 24.67
CA THR A 219 -35.02 -27.67 25.10
C THR A 219 -35.84 -28.92 25.18
N MET A 220 -35.69 -29.87 24.23
CA MET A 220 -36.36 -31.16 24.24
C MET A 220 -35.91 -32.00 25.45
N ILE A 221 -34.62 -32.15 25.67
CA ILE A 221 -34.05 -32.85 26.82
C ILE A 221 -34.58 -32.27 28.13
N ALA A 222 -34.54 -30.95 28.30
CA ALA A 222 -35.02 -30.26 29.50
C ALA A 222 -36.55 -30.49 29.67
N GLY A 223 -37.34 -30.24 28.61
CA GLY A 223 -38.78 -30.38 28.67
C GLY A 223 -39.23 -31.84 29.02
N TYR A 224 -38.70 -32.84 28.37
CA TYR A 224 -39.03 -34.24 28.69
C TYR A 224 -38.54 -34.61 30.10
N SER A 225 -37.39 -34.13 30.55
CA SER A 225 -36.92 -34.33 31.90
C SER A 225 -37.83 -33.68 32.95
N GLU A 226 -38.37 -32.49 32.66
CA GLU A 226 -39.38 -31.80 33.52
C GLU A 226 -40.73 -32.58 33.55
N VAL A 227 -41.20 -33.04 32.39
CA VAL A 227 -42.41 -33.85 32.28
C VAL A 227 -42.27 -35.13 33.11
N MET A 228 -41.16 -35.84 32.98
CA MET A 228 -40.89 -37.09 33.73
C MET A 228 -40.76 -36.83 35.23
N ARG A 229 -40.25 -35.66 35.64
CA ARG A 229 -40.15 -35.30 37.07
C ARG A 229 -41.48 -34.88 37.70
N ASP A 230 -42.31 -34.11 36.97
CA ASP A 230 -43.43 -33.40 37.55
C ASP A 230 -44.77 -34.10 37.29
N ILE A 231 -44.87 -34.99 36.30
CA ILE A 231 -46.09 -35.66 35.93
C ILE A 231 -45.96 -37.15 36.29
N PRO A 232 -46.76 -37.66 37.27
CA PRO A 232 -46.74 -39.07 37.64
C PRO A 232 -47.16 -39.96 36.45
N GLY A 233 -46.35 -40.96 36.15
CA GLY A 233 -46.56 -41.92 35.08
C GLY A 233 -45.89 -41.58 33.74
N GLU A 234 -45.32 -40.43 33.59
CA GLU A 234 -44.64 -40.01 32.38
C GLU A 234 -43.13 -40.44 32.35
N ASN A 235 -42.62 -41.07 33.39
CA ASN A 235 -41.32 -41.71 33.38
C ASN A 235 -41.37 -43.04 32.59
N THR A 236 -41.62 -42.93 31.30
CA THR A 236 -41.75 -44.06 30.37
C THR A 236 -40.47 -44.32 29.60
N PRO A 237 -40.22 -45.57 29.15
CA PRO A 237 -39.07 -45.85 28.27
C PRO A 237 -39.04 -45.01 27.02
N GLU A 238 -40.19 -44.63 26.48
CA GLU A 238 -40.36 -43.79 25.28
C GLU A 238 -39.83 -42.37 25.53
N ASN A 239 -40.19 -41.77 26.65
CA ASN A 239 -39.71 -40.41 27.03
C ASN A 239 -38.21 -40.43 27.33
N VAL A 240 -37.70 -41.49 27.97
CA VAL A 240 -36.25 -41.68 28.18
C VAL A 240 -35.52 -41.83 26.84
N GLN A 241 -36.11 -42.58 25.89
CA GLN A 241 -35.52 -42.77 24.56
C GLN A 241 -35.39 -41.44 23.79
N ILE A 242 -36.37 -40.54 23.89
CA ILE A 242 -36.29 -39.22 23.30
C ILE A 242 -35.10 -38.43 23.84
N ILE A 243 -34.88 -38.50 25.18
CA ILE A 243 -33.72 -37.80 25.82
C ILE A 243 -32.41 -38.41 25.31
N ILE A 244 -32.32 -39.74 25.18
CA ILE A 244 -31.13 -40.42 24.69
C ILE A 244 -30.85 -40.01 23.23
N ASP A 245 -31.88 -40.03 22.38
CA ASP A 245 -31.76 -39.69 20.96
C ASP A 245 -31.30 -38.23 20.76
N GLU A 246 -31.88 -37.28 21.49
CA GLU A 246 -31.49 -35.88 21.41
C GLU A 246 -30.08 -35.62 21.99
N THR A 247 -29.68 -36.40 23.02
CA THR A 247 -28.30 -36.35 23.55
C THR A 247 -27.31 -36.87 22.53
N GLN A 248 -27.60 -37.96 21.85
CA GLN A 248 -26.76 -38.52 20.78
C GLN A 248 -26.66 -37.53 19.59
N ARG A 249 -27.76 -36.92 19.22
CA ARG A 249 -27.82 -35.88 18.18
C ARG A 249 -26.93 -34.69 18.53
N LEU A 250 -26.99 -34.23 19.77
CA LEU A 250 -26.15 -33.14 20.29
C LEU A 250 -24.66 -33.52 20.24
N ALA A 251 -24.31 -34.74 20.67
CA ALA A 251 -22.93 -35.22 20.62
C ALA A 251 -22.39 -35.25 19.17
N ASN A 252 -23.19 -35.72 18.22
CA ASN A 252 -22.81 -35.72 16.80
C ASN A 252 -22.61 -34.29 16.27
N LEU A 253 -23.51 -33.37 16.61
CA LEU A 253 -23.39 -31.95 16.19
C LEU A 253 -22.11 -31.31 16.72
N VAL A 254 -21.77 -31.53 18.00
CA VAL A 254 -20.54 -31.04 18.60
C VAL A 254 -19.30 -31.58 17.89
N ASN A 255 -19.29 -32.88 17.58
CA ASN A 255 -18.20 -33.50 16.83
C ASN A 255 -18.05 -32.90 15.43
N ASP A 256 -19.15 -32.69 14.72
CA ASP A 256 -19.17 -32.06 13.40
C ASP A 256 -18.56 -30.67 13.43
N ILE A 257 -18.89 -29.86 14.45
CA ILE A 257 -18.35 -28.52 14.64
C ILE A 257 -16.85 -28.57 14.95
N LEU A 258 -16.41 -29.49 15.81
CA LEU A 258 -15.00 -29.67 16.13
C LEU A 258 -14.18 -30.10 14.90
N ASP A 259 -14.72 -31.00 14.08
CA ASP A 259 -14.07 -31.44 12.85
C ASP A 259 -13.90 -30.27 11.86
N ILE A 260 -14.95 -29.47 11.67
CA ILE A 260 -14.89 -28.26 10.82
C ILE A 260 -13.84 -27.27 11.35
N SER A 261 -13.83 -27.04 12.66
CA SER A 261 -12.86 -26.12 13.29
C SER A 261 -11.41 -26.56 13.12
N LYS A 262 -11.15 -27.86 13.28
CA LYS A 262 -9.81 -28.45 13.09
C LYS A 262 -9.33 -28.31 11.63
N ILE A 263 -10.21 -28.56 10.67
CA ILE A 263 -9.88 -28.46 9.25
C ILE A 263 -9.60 -27.00 8.87
N GLN A 264 -10.38 -26.04 9.41
CA GLN A 264 -10.16 -24.61 9.13
C GLN A 264 -8.84 -24.06 9.66
N SER A 265 -8.39 -24.57 10.81
CA SER A 265 -7.10 -24.14 11.40
C SER A 265 -5.88 -24.65 10.64
N GLY A 266 -6.06 -25.44 9.56
CA GLY A 266 -4.94 -26.06 8.83
C GLY A 266 -4.14 -27.06 9.67
N SER A 267 -4.62 -27.42 10.87
CA SER A 267 -3.89 -28.23 11.85
C SER A 267 -4.12 -29.74 11.67
N HIS A 268 -4.80 -30.17 10.60
CA HIS A 268 -4.96 -31.58 10.33
C HIS A 268 -3.90 -32.07 9.33
N GLU A 269 -2.87 -32.71 9.87
CA GLU A 269 -2.09 -33.66 9.08
C GLU A 269 -3.00 -34.90 8.87
N LEU A 270 -3.33 -35.16 7.59
CA LEU A 270 -4.04 -36.37 7.22
C LEU A 270 -3.15 -37.58 7.56
N THR A 271 -3.74 -38.58 8.20
CA THR A 271 -3.05 -39.88 8.42
C THR A 271 -3.26 -40.73 7.15
N ILE A 272 -2.40 -40.50 6.15
CA ILE A 272 -2.48 -41.22 4.90
C ILE A 272 -1.92 -42.62 5.07
N GLU A 273 -2.80 -43.64 4.91
CA GLU A 273 -2.45 -45.05 5.00
C GLU A 273 -3.04 -45.81 3.80
N LYS A 274 -2.39 -46.92 3.43
CA LYS A 274 -2.91 -47.83 2.41
C LYS A 274 -3.88 -48.79 3.06
N PHE A 275 -5.16 -48.77 2.63
CA PHE A 275 -6.20 -49.63 3.16
C PHE A 275 -7.16 -50.14 2.06
N ASN A 276 -7.96 -51.17 2.37
CA ASN A 276 -9.00 -51.71 1.50
C ASN A 276 -10.27 -50.85 1.63
N LEU A 277 -10.54 -49.99 0.64
CA LEU A 277 -11.72 -49.13 0.61
C LEU A 277 -13.03 -49.95 0.57
N THR A 278 -13.04 -51.07 -0.13
CA THR A 278 -14.23 -51.94 -0.24
C THR A 278 -14.64 -52.48 1.12
N ASP A 279 -13.66 -52.92 1.93
CA ASP A 279 -13.93 -53.42 3.29
C ASP A 279 -14.35 -52.27 4.24
N SER A 280 -13.77 -51.09 4.07
CA SER A 280 -14.18 -49.91 4.83
C SER A 280 -15.64 -49.53 4.53
N ILE A 281 -16.07 -49.57 3.25
CA ILE A 281 -17.49 -49.36 2.87
C ILE A 281 -18.39 -50.43 3.52
N ARG A 282 -18.00 -51.71 3.45
CA ARG A 282 -18.78 -52.80 4.09
C ARG A 282 -18.95 -52.57 5.60
N SER A 283 -17.85 -52.16 6.28
CA SER A 283 -17.86 -51.86 7.72
C SER A 283 -18.80 -50.70 8.07
N VAL A 284 -18.85 -49.67 7.24
CA VAL A 284 -19.79 -48.56 7.42
C VAL A 284 -21.22 -49.05 7.24
N LEU A 285 -21.48 -49.89 6.23
CA LEU A 285 -22.83 -50.45 5.94
C LEU A 285 -23.35 -51.38 7.02
N GLU A 286 -22.49 -52.10 7.73
CA GLU A 286 -22.90 -52.96 8.86
C GLU A 286 -23.60 -52.15 9.98
N ARG A 287 -23.27 -50.90 10.16
CA ARG A 287 -23.93 -50.02 11.15
C ARG A 287 -25.41 -49.81 10.87
N TYR A 288 -25.81 -49.93 9.62
CA TYR A 288 -27.21 -49.73 9.17
C TYR A 288 -28.03 -51.02 9.17
N LYS A 289 -27.47 -52.15 9.62
CA LYS A 289 -28.16 -53.47 9.65
C LYS A 289 -29.48 -53.42 10.43
N LYS A 290 -29.50 -52.72 11.60
CA LYS A 290 -30.73 -52.54 12.38
C LYS A 290 -31.79 -51.76 11.62
N LEU A 291 -31.41 -50.71 10.90
CA LEU A 291 -32.31 -49.89 10.11
C LEU A 291 -32.94 -50.70 8.97
N THR A 292 -32.16 -51.58 8.35
CA THR A 292 -32.61 -52.49 7.31
C THR A 292 -33.59 -53.55 7.86
N GLU A 293 -33.28 -54.13 9.05
CA GLU A 293 -34.07 -55.21 9.64
C GLU A 293 -35.34 -54.69 10.34
N GLN A 294 -35.32 -53.53 10.95
CA GLN A 294 -36.40 -53.02 11.81
C GLN A 294 -37.27 -51.96 11.13
N GLU A 295 -36.68 -51.12 10.28
CA GLU A 295 -37.39 -50.01 9.68
C GLU A 295 -37.68 -50.16 8.19
N GLY A 296 -37.26 -51.29 7.58
CA GLY A 296 -37.61 -51.64 6.19
C GLY A 296 -36.83 -50.86 5.13
N TYR A 297 -35.63 -50.35 5.46
CA TYR A 297 -34.74 -49.75 4.47
C TYR A 297 -34.05 -50.84 3.64
N PHE A 298 -33.86 -50.60 2.34
CA PHE A 298 -33.14 -51.47 1.41
C PHE A 298 -31.84 -50.79 1.00
N ILE A 299 -30.75 -51.13 1.72
CA ILE A 299 -29.42 -50.57 1.42
C ILE A 299 -28.63 -51.65 0.66
N LYS A 300 -28.33 -51.39 -0.63
CA LYS A 300 -27.63 -52.33 -1.50
C LYS A 300 -26.25 -51.83 -1.87
N PHE A 301 -25.22 -52.64 -1.60
CA PHE A 301 -23.87 -52.39 -2.07
C PHE A 301 -23.58 -53.22 -3.31
N ILE A 302 -23.02 -52.59 -4.33
CA ILE A 302 -22.63 -53.25 -5.60
C ILE A 302 -21.20 -52.79 -5.89
N GLU A 303 -20.29 -53.73 -5.97
CA GLU A 303 -18.84 -53.49 -6.17
C GLU A 303 -18.36 -54.24 -7.43
N ASP A 304 -17.43 -53.63 -8.17
CA ASP A 304 -16.78 -54.26 -9.31
C ASP A 304 -15.71 -55.26 -8.85
N CYS A 305 -14.85 -54.84 -7.94
CA CYS A 305 -13.77 -55.66 -7.34
C CYS A 305 -13.27 -54.98 -6.06
N GLU A 306 -12.45 -55.68 -5.28
CA GLU A 306 -11.77 -55.07 -4.13
C GLU A 306 -10.75 -54.00 -4.59
N VAL A 307 -10.75 -52.84 -3.90
CA VAL A 307 -9.93 -51.71 -4.25
C VAL A 307 -9.15 -51.19 -3.04
N TYR A 308 -7.88 -50.95 -3.25
CA TYR A 308 -7.00 -50.31 -2.26
C TYR A 308 -6.76 -48.86 -2.63
N VAL A 309 -6.70 -47.99 -1.63
CA VAL A 309 -6.43 -46.54 -1.77
C VAL A 309 -5.39 -46.10 -0.73
N GLU A 310 -4.71 -44.98 -1.01
CA GLU A 310 -3.90 -44.28 -0.04
C GLU A 310 -4.66 -43.02 0.39
N ALA A 311 -5.17 -43.03 1.62
CA ALA A 311 -5.99 -41.96 2.16
C ALA A 311 -6.09 -42.09 3.69
N ASP A 312 -6.71 -41.11 4.34
CA ASP A 312 -7.10 -41.20 5.74
C ASP A 312 -8.42 -42.05 5.82
N GLU A 313 -8.30 -43.28 6.32
CA GLU A 313 -9.42 -44.21 6.39
C GLU A 313 -10.57 -43.66 7.23
N ILE A 314 -10.28 -43.01 8.36
CA ILE A 314 -11.31 -42.46 9.26
C ILE A 314 -12.06 -41.34 8.54
N LYS A 315 -11.38 -40.47 7.85
CA LYS A 315 -11.98 -39.36 7.13
C LYS A 315 -12.78 -39.82 5.91
N LEU A 316 -12.27 -40.79 5.14
CA LEU A 316 -13.05 -41.35 4.03
C LEU A 316 -14.27 -42.14 4.53
N SER A 317 -14.17 -42.89 5.63
CA SER A 317 -15.33 -43.51 6.27
C SER A 317 -16.38 -42.50 6.70
N GLN A 318 -15.95 -41.30 7.16
CA GLN A 318 -16.84 -40.17 7.49
C GLN A 318 -17.54 -39.62 6.22
N VAL A 319 -16.82 -39.52 5.08
CA VAL A 319 -17.43 -39.14 3.79
C VAL A 319 -18.54 -40.12 3.41
N ILE A 320 -18.23 -41.43 3.42
CA ILE A 320 -19.18 -42.50 3.06
C ILE A 320 -20.40 -42.46 4.00
N TYR A 321 -20.16 -42.33 5.30
CA TYR A 321 -21.21 -42.21 6.32
C TYR A 321 -22.15 -41.03 6.05
N ASN A 322 -21.58 -39.83 5.78
CA ASN A 322 -22.36 -38.62 5.50
C ASN A 322 -23.21 -38.77 4.23
N LEU A 323 -22.66 -39.37 3.17
CA LEU A 323 -23.41 -39.58 1.92
C LEU A 323 -24.54 -40.59 2.11
N ILE A 324 -24.29 -41.68 2.83
CA ILE A 324 -25.31 -42.70 3.12
C ILE A 324 -26.42 -42.15 4.01
N ASN A 325 -26.09 -41.42 5.08
CA ASN A 325 -27.07 -40.76 5.92
C ASN A 325 -27.92 -39.75 5.14
N ASN A 326 -27.29 -39.01 4.26
CA ASN A 326 -28.01 -38.09 3.39
C ASN A 326 -29.01 -38.85 2.51
N ALA A 327 -28.59 -39.92 1.89
CA ALA A 327 -29.46 -40.77 1.08
C ALA A 327 -30.62 -41.39 1.90
N ILE A 328 -30.36 -41.88 3.12
CA ILE A 328 -31.38 -42.40 4.03
C ILE A 328 -32.41 -41.34 4.41
N ASN A 329 -31.96 -40.14 4.72
CA ASN A 329 -32.83 -39.04 5.15
C ASN A 329 -33.72 -38.49 4.03
N TYR A 330 -33.29 -38.61 2.78
CA TYR A 330 -33.99 -38.01 1.64
C TYR A 330 -34.55 -39.02 0.64
N THR A 331 -34.32 -40.32 0.83
CA THR A 331 -34.90 -41.34 -0.05
C THR A 331 -36.42 -41.33 -0.04
N GLY A 332 -37.06 -41.91 -1.07
CA GLY A 332 -38.49 -41.94 -1.19
C GLY A 332 -39.16 -43.00 -0.28
N ASP A 333 -40.47 -43.20 -0.47
CA ASP A 333 -41.29 -44.14 0.32
C ASP A 333 -40.82 -45.62 0.11
N ASP A 334 -40.09 -45.88 -0.97
CA ASP A 334 -39.48 -47.19 -1.26
C ASP A 334 -38.28 -47.50 -0.38
N LYS A 335 -37.77 -46.50 0.37
CA LYS A 335 -36.64 -46.61 1.30
C LYS A 335 -35.41 -47.27 0.68
N LEU A 336 -35.17 -47.03 -0.61
CA LEU A 336 -34.09 -47.66 -1.38
C LEU A 336 -32.88 -46.75 -1.45
N VAL A 337 -31.74 -47.27 -1.00
CA VAL A 337 -30.43 -46.64 -1.13
C VAL A 337 -29.46 -47.61 -1.80
N LYS A 338 -28.76 -47.15 -2.84
CA LYS A 338 -27.75 -47.97 -3.53
C LYS A 338 -26.39 -47.33 -3.39
N VAL A 339 -25.39 -48.10 -3.01
CA VAL A 339 -23.98 -47.71 -3.00
C VAL A 339 -23.29 -48.47 -4.11
N LEU A 340 -22.71 -47.79 -5.07
CA LEU A 340 -22.00 -48.40 -6.19
C LEU A 340 -20.52 -48.06 -6.08
N GLN A 341 -19.65 -49.03 -6.23
CA GLN A 341 -18.22 -48.87 -6.37
C GLN A 341 -17.81 -49.28 -7.77
N LYS A 342 -17.27 -48.33 -8.55
CA LYS A 342 -16.86 -48.52 -9.94
C LYS A 342 -15.39 -48.20 -10.11
N VAL A 343 -14.67 -49.01 -10.82
CA VAL A 343 -13.24 -48.79 -11.12
C VAL A 343 -13.12 -48.20 -12.52
N ASN A 344 -12.51 -46.98 -12.60
CA ASN A 344 -12.27 -46.26 -13.84
C ASN A 344 -10.77 -46.03 -14.02
N GLY A 345 -10.07 -46.95 -14.69
CA GLY A 345 -8.62 -46.82 -14.90
C GLY A 345 -7.86 -46.74 -13.56
N ASP A 346 -7.23 -45.62 -13.27
CA ASP A 346 -6.44 -45.40 -12.05
C ASP A 346 -7.24 -44.76 -10.90
N THR A 347 -8.57 -44.65 -11.03
CA THR A 347 -9.45 -44.09 -10.00
C THR A 347 -10.54 -45.05 -9.64
N VAL A 348 -11.06 -44.95 -8.41
CA VAL A 348 -12.28 -45.58 -7.96
C VAL A 348 -13.33 -44.50 -7.71
N ARG A 349 -14.52 -44.74 -8.23
CA ARG A 349 -15.69 -43.90 -8.07
C ARG A 349 -16.71 -44.60 -7.18
N ILE A 350 -17.12 -43.88 -6.12
CA ILE A 350 -18.19 -44.31 -5.23
C ILE A 350 -19.41 -43.44 -5.51
N GLU A 351 -20.55 -44.08 -5.75
CA GLU A 351 -21.85 -43.43 -5.98
C GLU A 351 -22.85 -43.88 -4.93
N VAL A 352 -23.52 -42.90 -4.28
CA VAL A 352 -24.61 -43.14 -3.34
C VAL A 352 -25.88 -42.56 -3.95
N ILE A 353 -26.85 -43.45 -4.19
CA ILE A 353 -28.07 -43.17 -4.96
C ILE A 353 -29.27 -43.29 -4.03
N ASP A 354 -30.09 -42.25 -4.00
CA ASP A 354 -31.41 -42.23 -3.38
C ASP A 354 -32.53 -42.10 -4.43
N THR A 355 -33.76 -42.43 -4.03
CA THR A 355 -34.96 -42.35 -4.85
C THR A 355 -35.90 -41.21 -4.39
N GLY A 356 -35.35 -40.22 -3.68
CA GLY A 356 -36.10 -39.17 -3.05
C GLY A 356 -36.61 -38.07 -3.97
N LYS A 357 -36.90 -36.93 -3.37
CA LYS A 357 -37.44 -35.74 -4.06
C LYS A 357 -36.46 -35.12 -5.06
N GLY A 358 -35.20 -35.50 -5.00
CA GLY A 358 -34.17 -34.86 -5.81
C GLY A 358 -33.89 -33.42 -5.37
N ILE A 359 -33.04 -32.73 -6.15
CA ILE A 359 -32.53 -31.37 -5.86
C ILE A 359 -32.85 -30.49 -7.05
N PRO A 360 -33.48 -29.30 -6.85
CA PRO A 360 -33.66 -28.30 -7.89
C PRO A 360 -32.34 -27.87 -8.50
N LYS A 361 -32.34 -27.59 -9.81
CA LYS A 361 -31.11 -27.20 -10.52
C LYS A 361 -30.42 -25.95 -9.94
N GLU A 362 -31.23 -25.03 -9.43
CA GLU A 362 -30.76 -23.77 -8.82
C GLU A 362 -30.03 -24.00 -7.49
N ASP A 363 -30.30 -25.10 -6.81
CA ASP A 363 -29.72 -25.43 -5.50
C ASP A 363 -28.44 -26.29 -5.61
N ILE A 364 -28.24 -26.98 -6.76
CA ILE A 364 -27.12 -27.93 -6.94
C ILE A 364 -25.73 -27.33 -6.64
N GLU A 365 -25.53 -26.07 -6.95
CA GLU A 365 -24.28 -25.40 -6.72
C GLU A 365 -24.06 -25.10 -5.23
N TYR A 366 -25.11 -24.85 -4.47
CA TYR A 366 -25.08 -24.42 -3.08
C TYR A 366 -25.14 -25.53 -2.05
N ILE A 367 -25.56 -26.74 -2.41
CA ILE A 367 -25.69 -27.86 -1.44
C ILE A 367 -24.40 -28.26 -0.75
N TRP A 368 -23.25 -27.90 -1.31
CA TRP A 368 -21.91 -28.10 -0.72
C TRP A 368 -21.50 -27.00 0.27
N ASP A 369 -22.32 -25.94 0.34
CA ASP A 369 -22.08 -24.85 1.29
C ASP A 369 -22.59 -25.26 2.68
N ARG A 370 -21.94 -24.71 3.70
CA ARG A 370 -22.26 -25.03 5.10
C ARG A 370 -23.66 -24.55 5.43
N TYR A 371 -24.42 -25.36 6.16
CA TYR A 371 -25.79 -25.08 6.61
C TYR A 371 -26.81 -24.84 5.48
N TYR A 372 -26.41 -25.06 4.24
CA TYR A 372 -27.36 -24.94 3.16
C TYR A 372 -28.39 -26.10 3.21
N LYS A 373 -29.66 -25.73 3.13
CA LYS A 373 -30.80 -26.67 3.08
C LYS A 373 -31.74 -26.24 1.95
N VAL A 374 -32.06 -27.17 1.05
CA VAL A 374 -32.99 -26.92 -0.05
C VAL A 374 -34.38 -26.52 0.48
N ASP A 375 -34.82 -27.15 1.57
CA ASP A 375 -36.09 -26.87 2.21
C ASP A 375 -35.94 -25.86 3.37
N LYS A 376 -36.22 -24.58 3.10
CA LYS A 376 -36.17 -23.47 4.09
C LYS A 376 -37.36 -23.44 5.05
N SER A 377 -38.35 -24.32 4.82
CA SER A 377 -39.50 -24.43 5.71
C SER A 377 -39.13 -25.27 6.94
N HIS A 378 -38.97 -24.60 8.08
CA HIS A 378 -38.62 -25.17 9.40
C HIS A 378 -39.54 -26.28 9.94
N LYS A 379 -40.33 -26.94 9.08
CA LYS A 379 -41.35 -27.92 9.51
C LYS A 379 -40.79 -29.32 9.74
N SER A 380 -39.53 -29.61 9.41
CA SER A 380 -38.91 -30.92 9.64
C SER A 380 -37.70 -30.74 10.57
N ALA A 381 -37.97 -30.68 11.85
CA ALA A 381 -36.94 -30.61 12.92
C ALA A 381 -36.01 -31.86 12.95
N THR A 382 -36.31 -32.85 12.10
CA THR A 382 -35.70 -34.17 12.12
C THR A 382 -34.56 -34.38 11.11
N ILE A 383 -34.36 -33.46 10.14
CA ILE A 383 -33.48 -33.76 9.00
C ILE A 383 -32.23 -32.87 9.02
N GLY A 384 -31.12 -33.43 9.52
CA GLY A 384 -29.72 -33.02 9.26
C GLY A 384 -29.28 -31.62 9.70
N THR A 385 -28.01 -31.50 10.09
CA THR A 385 -27.39 -30.26 10.51
C THR A 385 -27.00 -29.31 9.35
N GLY A 386 -27.08 -29.82 8.09
CA GLY A 386 -26.57 -29.07 6.92
C GLY A 386 -25.03 -29.01 6.85
N LEU A 387 -24.37 -29.76 7.71
CA LEU A 387 -22.89 -29.83 7.74
C LEU A 387 -22.32 -31.01 6.97
N GLY A 388 -23.10 -32.12 6.79
CA GLY A 388 -22.62 -33.36 6.22
C GLY A 388 -21.96 -33.22 4.85
N LEU A 389 -22.61 -32.53 3.89
CA LEU A 389 -22.04 -32.32 2.55
C LEU A 389 -20.84 -31.37 2.54
N SER A 390 -20.79 -30.36 3.42
CA SER A 390 -19.62 -29.48 3.54
C SER A 390 -18.41 -30.22 4.15
N ILE A 391 -18.65 -31.23 5.02
CA ILE A 391 -17.58 -32.12 5.51
C ILE A 391 -17.08 -33.00 4.37
N VAL A 392 -17.99 -33.58 3.57
CA VAL A 392 -17.63 -34.38 2.38
C VAL A 392 -16.72 -33.59 1.45
N LYS A 393 -17.13 -32.37 1.08
CA LYS A 393 -16.33 -31.45 0.27
C LYS A 393 -14.94 -31.25 0.86
N THR A 394 -14.86 -30.85 2.13
CA THR A 394 -13.61 -30.49 2.77
C THR A 394 -12.64 -31.69 2.89
N VAL A 395 -13.16 -32.86 3.21
CA VAL A 395 -12.34 -34.09 3.28
C VAL A 395 -11.82 -34.48 1.91
N LEU A 396 -12.67 -34.42 0.88
CA LEU A 396 -12.26 -34.79 -0.48
C LEU A 396 -11.31 -33.79 -1.11
N ASP A 397 -11.51 -32.50 -0.87
CA ASP A 397 -10.54 -31.44 -1.27
C ASP A 397 -9.17 -31.69 -0.64
N ALA A 398 -9.11 -32.09 0.63
CA ALA A 398 -7.87 -32.42 1.33
C ALA A 398 -7.17 -33.69 0.81
N HIS A 399 -7.90 -34.59 0.13
CA HIS A 399 -7.39 -35.80 -0.51
C HIS A 399 -7.18 -35.66 -2.02
N ASP A 400 -7.26 -34.44 -2.58
CA ASP A 400 -7.25 -34.18 -4.03
C ASP A 400 -8.28 -35.02 -4.79
N GLY A 401 -9.39 -35.39 -4.12
CA GLY A 401 -10.50 -36.17 -4.65
C GLY A 401 -11.47 -35.32 -5.45
N LYS A 402 -12.16 -35.95 -6.42
CA LYS A 402 -13.26 -35.29 -7.14
C LYS A 402 -14.58 -35.71 -6.53
N TYR A 403 -15.56 -34.81 -6.52
CA TYR A 403 -16.90 -35.10 -6.03
C TYR A 403 -17.95 -34.34 -6.84
N GLY A 404 -19.18 -34.77 -6.73
CA GLY A 404 -20.28 -34.11 -7.41
C GLY A 404 -21.63 -34.75 -7.10
N VAL A 405 -22.67 -34.22 -7.71
CA VAL A 405 -24.02 -34.69 -7.61
C VAL A 405 -24.67 -34.67 -8.99
N THR A 406 -25.49 -35.67 -9.25
CA THR A 406 -26.44 -35.69 -10.38
C THR A 406 -27.81 -35.91 -9.79
N SER A 407 -28.72 -34.97 -9.97
CA SER A 407 -30.06 -35.07 -9.40
C SER A 407 -31.11 -34.62 -10.40
N ILE A 408 -32.26 -35.27 -10.32
CA ILE A 408 -33.47 -34.90 -11.09
C ILE A 408 -34.60 -34.78 -10.08
N GLU A 409 -35.25 -33.64 -10.09
CA GLU A 409 -36.36 -33.34 -9.20
C GLU A 409 -37.45 -34.40 -9.31
N ASN A 410 -37.91 -34.95 -8.17
CA ASN A 410 -38.85 -36.07 -8.01
C ASN A 410 -38.38 -37.41 -8.56
N LYS A 411 -37.07 -37.61 -8.79
CA LYS A 411 -36.48 -38.88 -9.22
C LYS A 411 -35.32 -39.35 -8.38
N GLY A 412 -34.90 -38.51 -7.40
CA GLY A 412 -33.78 -38.82 -6.54
C GLY A 412 -32.48 -38.17 -6.93
N SER A 413 -31.44 -38.48 -6.17
CA SER A 413 -30.11 -37.93 -6.34
C SER A 413 -29.04 -39.02 -6.35
N THR A 414 -27.93 -38.73 -7.01
CA THR A 414 -26.72 -39.54 -7.01
C THR A 414 -25.55 -38.67 -6.60
N PHE A 415 -25.10 -38.84 -5.38
CA PHE A 415 -23.88 -38.22 -4.90
C PHE A 415 -22.71 -39.15 -5.18
N TRP A 416 -21.59 -38.57 -5.63
CA TRP A 416 -20.44 -39.37 -5.98
C TRP A 416 -19.14 -38.70 -5.61
N PHE A 417 -18.09 -39.54 -5.38
CA PHE A 417 -16.72 -39.07 -5.30
C PHE A 417 -15.77 -40.03 -6.01
N GLU A 418 -14.61 -39.52 -6.39
CA GLU A 418 -13.52 -40.25 -7.04
C GLU A 418 -12.22 -39.98 -6.33
N ILE A 419 -11.45 -41.04 -6.06
CA ILE A 419 -10.10 -40.98 -5.54
C ILE A 419 -9.18 -41.91 -6.32
N LYS A 420 -7.87 -41.70 -6.22
CA LYS A 420 -6.87 -42.56 -6.84
C LYS A 420 -6.82 -43.92 -6.17
N LYS A 421 -6.84 -44.98 -6.96
CA LYS A 421 -6.59 -46.36 -6.47
C LYS A 421 -5.10 -46.64 -6.47
N VAL A 422 -4.69 -47.55 -5.58
CA VAL A 422 -3.31 -48.03 -5.50
C VAL A 422 -3.32 -49.53 -5.84
N ASN A 423 -2.40 -49.95 -6.69
CA ASN A 423 -2.23 -51.37 -6.96
C ASN A 423 -1.58 -52.06 -5.75
N LEU A 424 -1.97 -53.32 -5.50
CA LEU A 424 -1.38 -54.16 -4.46
C LEU A 424 0.10 -54.34 -4.63
#